data_9059958acd998c946d5d25263178908d
#
_entry.id   9059958acd998c946d5d25263178908d
#
_cell.length_a   1.000
_cell.length_b   1.000
_cell.length_c   1.000
_cell.angle_alpha   90.00
_cell.angle_beta   90.00
_cell.angle_gamma   90.00
#
_symmetry.space_group_name_H-M   'P 1'
#
loop_
_entity.id
_entity.type
_entity.pdbx_description
1 polymer ?
#
loop_
_entity_poly.entity_id
_entity_poly.type
_entity_poly.pdbx_seq_one_letter_code
_entity_poly.pdbx_strand_id
1 'polypeptide(L)'
;MRRWIIFSSFLLICVGLTVWVTGMDRIGVMRPFTYEEIFMETRVHLLNLVFPSVLIATFIAVLSGVLITRTGFKRLASPVMAVASAGMAIPSMGVIAIMVPVLLALGLRGFGILPALVALVAWGVLPILRNTYAGINNISPGILEAARGMGMTRGQIARRIELPLALPVIMAGIRVTTVILVGTACLAVIVGAGGLGRIILAGVNNRVPLITLQGAAPVAAIAIVLSTILGYVEQRLTPRGMRIETAF
;
A
#
# COMPACT_ATOMS: atom_id res chain seq x y z
N MET A 1 1.17 -7.06 25.12
CA MET A 1 2.53 -6.67 25.53
C MET A 1 3.62 -7.26 24.63
N ARG A 2 3.73 -8.56 24.41
CA ARG A 2 4.81 -9.21 23.64
C ARG A 2 4.96 -8.69 22.20
N ARG A 3 3.84 -8.42 21.49
CA ARG A 3 3.86 -7.86 20.12
C ARG A 3 4.45 -6.45 20.06
N TRP A 4 4.15 -5.61 21.03
CA TRP A 4 4.68 -4.24 21.11
C TRP A 4 6.18 -4.22 21.38
N ILE A 5 6.67 -5.16 22.20
CA ILE A 5 8.10 -5.30 22.50
C ILE A 5 8.87 -5.70 21.22
N ILE A 6 8.39 -6.71 20.49
CA ILE A 6 9.02 -7.15 19.23
C ILE A 6 9.03 -6.01 18.20
N PHE A 7 7.91 -5.28 18.09
CA PHE A 7 7.76 -4.16 17.19
C PHE A 7 8.74 -3.02 17.52
N SER A 8 8.76 -2.56 18.77
CA SER A 8 9.65 -1.49 19.21
C SER A 8 11.13 -1.89 19.11
N SER A 9 11.46 -3.15 19.43
CA SER A 9 12.83 -3.66 19.28
C SER A 9 13.28 -3.66 17.83
N PHE A 10 12.44 -4.13 16.90
CA PHE A 10 12.77 -4.12 15.47
C PHE A 10 12.92 -2.70 14.91
N LEU A 11 12.03 -1.79 15.31
CA LEU A 11 12.11 -0.37 14.92
C LEU A 11 13.40 0.28 15.42
N LEU A 12 13.77 0.02 16.69
CA LEU A 12 15.03 0.50 17.28
C LEU A 12 16.25 -0.06 16.54
N ILE A 13 16.22 -1.34 16.15
CA ILE A 13 17.30 -1.95 15.36
C ILE A 13 17.42 -1.25 14.00
N CYS A 14 16.32 -1.01 13.29
CA CYS A 14 16.32 -0.33 11.99
C CYS A 14 16.90 1.09 12.11
N VAL A 15 16.43 1.86 13.08
CA VAL A 15 16.89 3.23 13.33
C VAL A 15 18.36 3.23 13.76
N GLY A 16 18.73 2.36 14.71
CA GLY A 16 20.10 2.24 15.20
C GLY A 16 21.08 1.87 14.10
N LEU A 17 20.70 0.93 13.23
CA LEU A 17 21.53 0.53 12.10
C LEU A 17 21.73 1.66 11.09
N THR A 18 20.67 2.42 10.79
CA THR A 18 20.77 3.60 9.91
C THR A 18 21.70 4.65 10.51
N VAL A 19 21.54 4.97 11.80
CA VAL A 19 22.39 5.93 12.51
C VAL A 19 23.85 5.47 12.54
N TRP A 20 24.08 4.21 12.87
CA TRP A 20 25.43 3.63 12.93
C TRP A 20 26.15 3.69 11.59
N VAL A 21 25.50 3.27 10.51
CA VAL A 21 26.09 3.30 9.16
C VAL A 21 26.36 4.74 8.70
N THR A 22 25.43 5.67 8.99
CA THR A 22 25.59 7.09 8.60
C THR A 22 26.77 7.76 9.33
N GLY A 23 27.11 7.29 10.53
CA GLY A 23 28.24 7.80 11.30
C GLY A 23 29.63 7.32 10.82
N MET A 24 29.71 6.46 9.82
CA MET A 24 30.98 5.99 9.26
C MET A 24 31.52 6.97 8.19
N ASP A 25 32.82 7.27 8.21
CA ASP A 25 33.46 8.15 7.21
C ASP A 25 33.48 7.52 5.82
N ARG A 26 33.78 6.22 5.73
CA ARG A 26 33.78 5.43 4.48
C ARG A 26 33.41 3.97 4.75
N ILE A 27 32.73 3.39 3.75
CA ILE A 27 32.44 1.95 3.73
C ILE A 27 32.87 1.41 2.37
N GLY A 28 34.03 0.74 2.33
CA GLY A 28 34.63 0.29 1.08
C GLY A 28 34.96 1.48 0.16
N VAL A 29 34.40 1.48 -1.05
CA VAL A 29 34.64 2.52 -2.08
C VAL A 29 33.65 3.70 -1.99
N MET A 30 32.67 3.67 -1.11
CA MET A 30 31.62 4.68 -0.98
C MET A 30 31.62 5.35 0.39
N ARG A 31 31.25 6.62 0.42
CA ARG A 31 30.80 7.25 1.67
C ARG A 31 29.33 6.88 1.95
N PRO A 32 28.92 6.72 3.22
CA PRO A 32 27.52 6.60 3.58
C PRO A 32 26.71 7.84 3.13
N PHE A 33 25.41 7.65 2.93
CA PHE A 33 24.50 8.77 2.72
C PHE A 33 24.34 9.55 4.02
N THR A 34 24.29 10.86 3.91
CA THR A 34 24.08 11.76 5.06
C THR A 34 22.65 11.68 5.57
N TYR A 35 22.39 12.13 6.79
CA TYR A 35 21.03 12.21 7.34
C TYR A 35 20.11 13.06 6.46
N GLU A 36 20.63 14.13 5.90
CA GLU A 36 19.90 15.04 5.00
C GLU A 36 19.47 14.33 3.70
N GLU A 37 20.38 13.59 3.09
CA GLU A 37 20.10 12.78 1.88
C GLU A 37 19.04 11.71 2.19
N ILE A 38 19.16 10.97 3.29
CA ILE A 38 18.19 9.97 3.71
C ILE A 38 16.82 10.60 3.96
N PHE A 39 16.78 11.75 4.63
CA PHE A 39 15.54 12.47 4.91
C PHE A 39 14.85 12.94 3.61
N MET A 40 15.61 13.50 2.68
CA MET A 40 15.07 13.92 1.38
C MET A 40 14.53 12.76 0.57
N GLU A 41 15.26 11.63 0.51
CA GLU A 41 14.79 10.43 -0.18
C GLU A 41 13.57 9.81 0.52
N THR A 42 13.50 9.88 1.85
CA THR A 42 12.32 9.46 2.63
C THR A 42 11.10 10.31 2.30
N ARG A 43 11.26 11.63 2.19
CA ARG A 43 10.18 12.53 1.77
C ARG A 43 9.68 12.18 0.37
N VAL A 44 10.56 12.02 -0.60
CA VAL A 44 10.20 11.62 -1.96
C VAL A 44 9.46 10.29 -1.95
N HIS A 45 9.99 9.31 -1.22
CA HIS A 45 9.41 7.98 -1.10
C HIS A 45 7.98 8.01 -0.54
N LEU A 46 7.74 8.77 0.52
CA LEU A 46 6.43 8.85 1.16
C LEU A 46 5.47 9.80 0.44
N LEU A 47 5.89 11.05 0.20
CA LEU A 47 4.98 12.11 -0.24
C LEU A 47 4.72 12.07 -1.74
N ASN A 48 5.67 11.61 -2.55
CA ASN A 48 5.54 11.61 -4.01
C ASN A 48 5.16 10.23 -4.56
N LEU A 49 5.45 9.15 -3.85
CA LEU A 49 5.19 7.79 -4.32
C LEU A 49 4.11 7.07 -3.48
N VAL A 50 4.37 6.80 -2.20
CA VAL A 50 3.51 5.92 -1.38
C VAL A 50 2.15 6.54 -1.11
N PHE A 51 2.10 7.73 -0.48
CA PHE A 51 0.81 8.33 -0.10
C PHE A 51 -0.10 8.62 -1.29
N PRO A 52 0.37 9.27 -2.38
CA PRO A 52 -0.49 9.49 -3.54
C PRO A 52 -0.99 8.18 -4.15
N SER A 53 -0.11 7.16 -4.26
CA SER A 53 -0.49 5.86 -4.81
C SER A 53 -1.57 5.18 -3.97
N VAL A 54 -1.41 5.15 -2.64
CA VAL A 54 -2.40 4.55 -1.73
C VAL A 54 -3.73 5.29 -1.80
N LEU A 55 -3.73 6.62 -1.79
CA LEU A 55 -4.95 7.42 -1.83
C LEU A 55 -5.72 7.21 -3.14
N ILE A 56 -5.03 7.33 -4.28
CA ILE A 56 -5.64 7.16 -5.60
C ILE A 56 -6.13 5.71 -5.78
N ALA A 57 -5.30 4.72 -5.42
CA ALA A 57 -5.67 3.32 -5.49
C ALA A 57 -6.88 2.99 -4.60
N THR A 58 -6.93 3.54 -3.38
CA THR A 58 -8.05 3.36 -2.46
C THR A 58 -9.34 3.94 -3.06
N PHE A 59 -9.28 5.17 -3.58
CA PHE A 59 -10.45 5.81 -4.19
C PHE A 59 -10.99 4.99 -5.37
N ILE A 60 -10.13 4.60 -6.31
CA ILE A 60 -10.51 3.80 -7.48
C ILE A 60 -11.05 2.43 -7.05
N ALA A 61 -10.35 1.74 -6.15
CA ALA A 61 -10.68 0.39 -5.73
C ALA A 61 -11.97 0.31 -4.94
N VAL A 62 -12.20 1.24 -4.00
CA VAL A 62 -13.43 1.26 -3.21
C VAL A 62 -14.61 1.61 -4.08
N LEU A 63 -14.48 2.63 -4.95
CA LEU A 63 -15.55 3.01 -5.86
C LEU A 63 -15.92 1.86 -6.81
N SER A 64 -14.94 1.28 -7.49
CA SER A 64 -15.17 0.15 -8.42
C SER A 64 -15.66 -1.10 -7.69
N GLY A 65 -15.12 -1.41 -6.50
CA GLY A 65 -15.56 -2.52 -5.67
C GLY A 65 -17.03 -2.40 -5.25
N VAL A 66 -17.45 -1.20 -4.83
CA VAL A 66 -18.87 -0.93 -4.54
C VAL A 66 -19.73 -1.07 -5.79
N LEU A 67 -19.29 -0.54 -6.93
CA LEU A 67 -20.06 -0.59 -8.18
C LEU A 67 -20.31 -2.02 -8.66
N ILE A 68 -19.30 -2.89 -8.67
CA ILE A 68 -19.44 -4.26 -9.15
C ILE A 68 -20.32 -5.15 -8.25
N THR A 69 -20.62 -4.72 -7.01
CA THR A 69 -21.60 -5.41 -6.15
C THR A 69 -23.06 -5.06 -6.48
N ARG A 70 -23.30 -4.02 -7.32
CA ARG A 70 -24.66 -3.57 -7.68
C ARG A 70 -25.27 -4.45 -8.76
N THR A 71 -26.61 -4.60 -8.71
CA THR A 71 -27.38 -5.47 -9.61
C THR A 71 -27.09 -5.23 -11.10
N GLY A 72 -26.88 -3.96 -11.50
CA GLY A 72 -26.56 -3.62 -12.90
C GLY A 72 -25.17 -4.03 -13.36
N PHE A 73 -24.21 -4.17 -12.44
CA PHE A 73 -22.80 -4.45 -12.75
C PHE A 73 -22.33 -5.82 -12.23
N LYS A 74 -23.22 -6.58 -11.58
CA LYS A 74 -22.89 -7.86 -10.93
C LYS A 74 -22.29 -8.88 -11.92
N ARG A 75 -22.66 -8.82 -13.20
CA ARG A 75 -22.07 -9.67 -14.25
C ARG A 75 -20.59 -9.37 -14.51
N LEU A 76 -20.14 -8.15 -14.21
CA LEU A 76 -18.75 -7.75 -14.36
C LEU A 76 -17.89 -8.17 -13.18
N ALA A 77 -18.47 -8.60 -12.06
CA ALA A 77 -17.73 -8.96 -10.86
C ALA A 77 -16.72 -10.10 -11.14
N SER A 78 -17.15 -11.18 -11.80
CA SER A 78 -16.27 -12.32 -12.12
C SER A 78 -15.10 -11.92 -13.02
N PRO A 79 -15.28 -11.29 -14.20
CA PRO A 79 -14.14 -10.90 -15.03
C PRO A 79 -13.24 -9.85 -14.35
N VAL A 80 -13.81 -8.87 -13.64
CA VAL A 80 -13.00 -7.87 -12.92
C VAL A 80 -12.15 -8.54 -11.83
N MET A 81 -12.72 -9.47 -11.07
CA MET A 81 -11.98 -10.20 -10.04
C MET A 81 -10.92 -11.14 -10.63
N ALA A 82 -11.19 -11.74 -11.80
CA ALA A 82 -10.20 -12.55 -12.52
C ALA A 82 -9.01 -11.69 -12.99
N VAL A 83 -9.27 -10.53 -13.61
CA VAL A 83 -8.25 -9.56 -14.00
C VAL A 83 -7.45 -9.07 -12.78
N ALA A 84 -8.13 -8.73 -11.67
CA ALA A 84 -7.48 -8.34 -10.44
C ALA A 84 -6.55 -9.44 -9.91
N SER A 85 -6.99 -10.70 -9.96
CA SER A 85 -6.18 -11.83 -9.50
C SER A 85 -4.97 -12.10 -10.41
N ALA A 86 -5.17 -12.05 -11.73
CA ALA A 86 -4.10 -12.20 -12.71
C ALA A 86 -3.09 -11.03 -12.61
N GLY A 87 -3.58 -9.80 -12.44
CA GLY A 87 -2.72 -8.63 -12.29
C GLY A 87 -1.78 -8.69 -11.09
N MET A 88 -2.20 -9.33 -10.00
CA MET A 88 -1.35 -9.55 -8.83
C MET A 88 -0.20 -10.55 -9.08
N ALA A 89 -0.30 -11.39 -10.11
CA ALA A 89 0.76 -12.32 -10.50
C ALA A 89 1.86 -11.64 -11.34
N ILE A 90 1.59 -10.45 -11.90
CA ILE A 90 2.58 -9.72 -12.70
C ILE A 90 3.64 -9.13 -11.77
N PRO A 91 4.95 -9.38 -12.04
CA PRO A 91 6.02 -8.77 -11.26
C PRO A 91 5.93 -7.23 -11.28
N SER A 92 5.91 -6.61 -10.09
CA SER A 92 5.78 -5.15 -9.95
C SER A 92 6.84 -4.36 -10.72
N MET A 93 8.05 -4.88 -10.79
CA MET A 93 9.13 -4.31 -11.60
C MET A 93 8.77 -4.27 -13.09
N GLY A 94 8.14 -5.34 -13.61
CA GLY A 94 7.66 -5.41 -14.99
C GLY A 94 6.57 -4.37 -15.27
N VAL A 95 5.66 -4.15 -14.33
CA VAL A 95 4.61 -3.12 -14.48
C VAL A 95 5.23 -1.72 -14.57
N ILE A 96 6.21 -1.40 -13.70
CA ILE A 96 6.91 -0.11 -13.76
C ILE A 96 7.63 0.06 -15.10
N ALA A 97 8.32 -0.98 -15.58
CA ALA A 97 9.05 -0.94 -16.84
C ALA A 97 8.12 -0.74 -18.06
N ILE A 98 6.95 -1.42 -18.07
CA ILE A 98 5.96 -1.30 -19.14
C ILE A 98 5.33 0.10 -19.17
N MET A 99 5.20 0.78 -18.04
CA MET A 99 4.65 2.14 -18.02
C MET A 99 5.51 3.15 -18.78
N VAL A 100 6.80 2.92 -18.92
CA VAL A 100 7.70 3.80 -19.69
C VAL A 100 7.23 3.91 -21.16
N PRO A 101 7.22 2.84 -21.97
CA PRO A 101 6.78 2.92 -23.36
C PRO A 101 5.31 3.32 -23.50
N VAL A 102 4.44 2.90 -22.59
CA VAL A 102 3.02 3.26 -22.62
C VAL A 102 2.83 4.78 -22.49
N LEU A 103 3.48 5.40 -21.51
CA LEU A 103 3.36 6.85 -21.31
C LEU A 103 4.01 7.64 -22.44
N LEU A 104 5.15 7.17 -22.98
CA LEU A 104 5.80 7.79 -24.16
C LEU A 104 4.88 7.72 -25.39
N ALA A 105 4.20 6.60 -25.62
CA ALA A 105 3.23 6.46 -26.71
C ALA A 105 2.02 7.40 -26.56
N LEU A 106 1.68 7.79 -25.32
CA LEU A 106 0.63 8.77 -25.02
C LEU A 106 1.14 10.23 -25.06
N GLY A 107 2.40 10.47 -25.44
CA GLY A 107 3.01 11.80 -25.44
C GLY A 107 3.35 12.35 -24.05
N LEU A 108 3.36 11.48 -23.03
CA LEU A 108 3.65 11.85 -21.65
C LEU A 108 5.12 11.52 -21.28
N ARG A 109 5.54 11.98 -20.10
CA ARG A 109 6.88 11.68 -19.59
C ARG A 109 6.99 10.21 -19.20
N GLY A 110 7.85 9.45 -19.86
CA GLY A 110 8.11 8.03 -19.58
C GLY A 110 9.06 7.79 -18.40
N PHE A 111 9.75 8.83 -17.91
CA PHE A 111 10.69 8.72 -16.79
C PHE A 111 10.32 9.69 -15.66
N GLY A 112 10.77 9.40 -14.43
CA GLY A 112 10.49 10.16 -13.22
C GLY A 112 9.32 9.61 -12.42
N ILE A 113 8.65 10.48 -11.65
CA ILE A 113 7.60 10.09 -10.69
C ILE A 113 6.34 9.54 -11.38
N LEU A 114 5.98 10.07 -12.56
CA LEU A 114 4.71 9.73 -13.22
C LEU A 114 4.57 8.23 -13.55
N PRO A 115 5.52 7.57 -14.27
CA PRO A 115 5.40 6.14 -14.56
C PRO A 115 5.41 5.28 -13.30
N ALA A 116 6.21 5.66 -12.30
CA ALA A 116 6.22 4.98 -11.02
C ALA A 116 4.86 5.09 -10.31
N LEU A 117 4.30 6.30 -10.24
CA LEU A 117 3.01 6.55 -9.60
C LEU A 117 1.88 5.75 -10.26
N VAL A 118 1.79 5.79 -11.61
CA VAL A 118 0.77 5.06 -12.36
C VAL A 118 0.89 3.55 -12.12
N ALA A 119 2.11 3.01 -12.16
CA ALA A 119 2.35 1.59 -11.90
C ALA A 119 1.99 1.19 -10.47
N LEU A 120 2.37 2.00 -9.48
CA LEU A 120 2.05 1.75 -8.07
C LEU A 120 0.54 1.81 -7.81
N VAL A 121 -0.16 2.78 -8.42
CA VAL A 121 -1.63 2.89 -8.34
C VAL A 121 -2.27 1.66 -8.96
N ALA A 122 -1.89 1.30 -10.19
CA ALA A 122 -2.45 0.14 -10.89
C ALA A 122 -2.31 -1.13 -10.05
N TRP A 123 -1.13 -1.34 -9.47
CA TRP A 123 -0.86 -2.50 -8.63
C TRP A 123 -1.60 -2.44 -7.28
N GLY A 124 -1.70 -1.25 -6.68
CA GLY A 124 -2.35 -1.03 -5.39
C GLY A 124 -3.88 -1.16 -5.44
N VAL A 125 -4.51 -0.90 -6.59
CA VAL A 125 -5.97 -1.07 -6.77
C VAL A 125 -6.42 -2.51 -6.52
N LEU A 126 -5.66 -3.50 -6.97
CA LEU A 126 -6.07 -4.89 -7.03
C LEU A 126 -6.40 -5.50 -5.65
N PRO A 127 -5.54 -5.45 -4.63
CA PRO A 127 -5.85 -6.03 -3.33
C PRO A 127 -6.95 -5.26 -2.58
N ILE A 128 -7.02 -3.93 -2.72
CA ILE A 128 -8.08 -3.13 -2.09
C ILE A 128 -9.42 -3.44 -2.72
N LEU A 129 -9.49 -3.58 -4.05
CA LEU A 129 -10.69 -3.96 -4.79
C LEU A 129 -11.23 -5.31 -4.33
N ARG A 130 -10.36 -6.32 -4.21
CA ARG A 130 -10.75 -7.66 -3.72
C ARG A 130 -11.33 -7.59 -2.31
N ASN A 131 -10.67 -6.86 -1.41
CA ASN A 131 -11.15 -6.71 -0.04
C ASN A 131 -12.48 -5.93 0.02
N THR A 132 -12.63 -4.89 -0.80
CA THR A 132 -13.90 -4.13 -0.89
C THR A 132 -15.04 -5.02 -1.36
N TYR A 133 -14.83 -5.75 -2.46
CA TYR A 133 -15.82 -6.69 -2.97
C TYR A 133 -16.18 -7.78 -1.96
N ALA A 134 -15.17 -8.41 -1.35
CA ALA A 134 -15.38 -9.45 -0.35
C ALA A 134 -16.12 -8.92 0.88
N GLY A 135 -15.71 -7.74 1.37
CA GLY A 135 -16.34 -7.11 2.54
C GLY A 135 -17.83 -6.84 2.35
N ILE A 136 -18.22 -6.39 1.15
CA ILE A 136 -19.64 -6.12 0.85
C ILE A 136 -20.41 -7.42 0.55
N ASN A 137 -19.82 -8.34 -0.22
CA ASN A 137 -20.51 -9.55 -0.65
C ASN A 137 -20.70 -10.59 0.47
N ASN A 138 -19.91 -10.50 1.54
CA ASN A 138 -20.01 -11.38 2.71
C ASN A 138 -21.00 -10.87 3.78
N ILE A 139 -21.72 -9.76 3.55
CA ILE A 139 -22.78 -9.30 4.46
C ILE A 139 -23.95 -10.27 4.38
N SER A 140 -24.42 -10.71 5.57
CA SER A 140 -25.55 -11.65 5.67
C SER A 140 -26.78 -11.15 4.90
N PRO A 141 -27.37 -11.98 4.01
CA PRO A 141 -28.59 -11.62 3.30
C PRO A 141 -29.73 -11.17 4.21
N GLY A 142 -29.89 -11.79 5.37
CA GLY A 142 -30.93 -11.43 6.35
C GLY A 142 -30.84 -10.00 6.86
N ILE A 143 -29.61 -9.43 6.99
CA ILE A 143 -29.42 -8.03 7.35
C ILE A 143 -29.94 -7.11 6.25
N LEU A 144 -29.67 -7.48 5.00
CA LEU A 144 -30.10 -6.69 3.83
C LEU A 144 -31.60 -6.80 3.61
N GLU A 145 -32.21 -7.95 3.87
CA GLU A 145 -33.65 -8.18 3.80
C GLU A 145 -34.39 -7.40 4.91
N ALA A 146 -33.92 -7.46 6.14
CA ALA A 146 -34.44 -6.66 7.23
C ALA A 146 -34.43 -5.14 6.93
N ALA A 147 -33.31 -4.66 6.35
CA ALA A 147 -33.18 -3.26 5.95
C ALA A 147 -34.20 -2.88 4.86
N ARG A 148 -34.42 -3.77 3.88
CA ARG A 148 -35.47 -3.56 2.84
C ARG A 148 -36.86 -3.59 3.44
N GLY A 149 -37.13 -4.53 4.36
CA GLY A 149 -38.40 -4.60 5.09
C GLY A 149 -38.73 -3.35 5.91
N MET A 150 -37.71 -2.67 6.42
CA MET A 150 -37.84 -1.35 7.07
C MET A 150 -38.00 -0.18 6.08
N GLY A 151 -38.16 -0.43 4.78
CA GLY A 151 -38.35 0.61 3.77
C GLY A 151 -37.09 1.40 3.38
N MET A 152 -35.90 0.92 3.73
CA MET A 152 -34.65 1.61 3.35
C MET A 152 -34.41 1.55 1.85
N THR A 153 -34.08 2.70 1.25
CA THR A 153 -33.66 2.77 -0.14
C THR A 153 -32.29 2.11 -0.36
N ARG A 154 -31.99 1.70 -1.60
CA ARG A 154 -30.68 1.09 -1.94
C ARG A 154 -29.49 1.96 -1.53
N GLY A 155 -29.59 3.28 -1.67
CA GLY A 155 -28.56 4.22 -1.24
C GLY A 155 -28.39 4.29 0.29
N GLN A 156 -29.50 4.21 1.02
CA GLN A 156 -29.47 4.14 2.49
C GLN A 156 -28.83 2.84 2.98
N ILE A 157 -29.19 1.70 2.37
CA ILE A 157 -28.59 0.40 2.69
C ILE A 157 -27.07 0.46 2.43
N ALA A 158 -26.66 0.99 1.28
CA ALA A 158 -25.26 1.11 0.95
C ALA A 158 -24.46 1.92 1.99
N ARG A 159 -24.98 3.10 2.35
CA ARG A 159 -24.25 4.05 3.22
C ARG A 159 -24.34 3.70 4.70
N ARG A 160 -25.50 3.19 5.17
CA ARG A 160 -25.77 2.98 6.59
C ARG A 160 -25.52 1.55 7.07
N ILE A 161 -25.47 0.58 6.14
CA ILE A 161 -25.31 -0.83 6.46
C ILE A 161 -24.10 -1.43 5.77
N GLU A 162 -24.08 -1.46 4.43
CA GLU A 162 -23.02 -2.19 3.71
C GLU A 162 -21.64 -1.58 3.94
N LEU A 163 -21.45 -0.28 3.73
CA LEU A 163 -20.14 0.35 3.91
C LEU A 163 -19.61 0.27 5.35
N PRO A 164 -20.42 0.56 6.41
CA PRO A 164 -19.94 0.40 7.78
C PRO A 164 -19.57 -1.03 8.15
N LEU A 165 -20.33 -2.02 7.67
CA LEU A 165 -20.05 -3.45 7.94
C LEU A 165 -18.86 -3.98 7.12
N ALA A 166 -18.66 -3.47 5.90
CA ALA A 166 -17.52 -3.83 5.06
C ALA A 166 -16.23 -3.09 5.44
N LEU A 167 -16.32 -1.98 6.17
CA LEU A 167 -15.20 -1.08 6.46
C LEU A 167 -13.99 -1.78 7.09
N PRO A 168 -14.11 -2.72 8.06
CA PRO A 168 -12.95 -3.43 8.60
C PRO A 168 -12.19 -4.21 7.55
N VAL A 169 -12.89 -4.88 6.63
CA VAL A 169 -12.28 -5.68 5.56
C VAL A 169 -11.62 -4.76 4.52
N ILE A 170 -12.26 -3.63 4.22
CA ILE A 170 -11.69 -2.60 3.33
C ILE A 170 -10.40 -2.04 3.94
N MET A 171 -10.43 -1.67 5.22
CA MET A 171 -9.26 -1.14 5.93
C MET A 171 -8.12 -2.15 6.02
N ALA A 172 -8.41 -3.43 6.24
CA ALA A 172 -7.41 -4.48 6.16
C ALA A 172 -6.75 -4.55 4.78
N GLY A 173 -7.53 -4.40 3.70
CA GLY A 173 -7.02 -4.30 2.33
C GLY A 173 -6.12 -3.09 2.12
N ILE A 174 -6.52 -1.91 2.59
CA ILE A 174 -5.72 -0.68 2.51
C ILE A 174 -4.41 -0.84 3.28
N ARG A 175 -4.45 -1.40 4.49
CA ARG A 175 -3.26 -1.63 5.31
C ARG A 175 -2.25 -2.55 4.63
N VAL A 176 -2.70 -3.70 4.14
CA VAL A 176 -1.83 -4.65 3.43
C VAL A 176 -1.23 -4.00 2.18
N THR A 177 -2.06 -3.31 1.39
CA THR A 177 -1.60 -2.59 0.19
C THR A 177 -0.56 -1.52 0.52
N THR A 178 -0.78 -0.73 1.57
CA THR A 178 0.17 0.31 1.99
C THR A 178 1.54 -0.28 2.29
N VAL A 179 1.59 -1.38 3.05
CA VAL A 179 2.86 -2.06 3.38
C VAL A 179 3.56 -2.57 2.12
N ILE A 180 2.81 -3.18 1.20
CA ILE A 180 3.33 -3.67 -0.07
C ILE A 180 3.87 -2.49 -0.91
N LEU A 181 3.11 -1.40 -1.02
CA LEU A 181 3.52 -0.24 -1.82
C LEU A 181 4.75 0.47 -1.24
N VAL A 182 4.93 0.50 0.09
CA VAL A 182 6.17 1.00 0.70
C VAL A 182 7.39 0.21 0.19
N GLY A 183 7.31 -1.11 0.15
CA GLY A 183 8.40 -1.94 -0.39
C GLY A 183 8.57 -1.79 -1.91
N THR A 184 7.46 -1.84 -2.65
CA THR A 184 7.47 -1.78 -4.12
C THR A 184 7.92 -0.41 -4.65
N ALA A 185 7.65 0.68 -3.93
CA ALA A 185 8.10 2.02 -4.30
C ALA A 185 9.63 2.15 -4.37
N CYS A 186 10.39 1.25 -3.72
CA CYS A 186 11.84 1.19 -3.90
C CYS A 186 12.25 0.91 -5.35
N LEU A 187 11.42 0.19 -6.12
CA LEU A 187 11.68 -0.12 -7.52
C LEU A 187 11.47 1.09 -8.45
N ALA A 188 10.83 2.16 -7.97
CA ALA A 188 10.61 3.38 -8.74
C ALA A 188 11.91 4.08 -9.15
N VAL A 189 13.01 3.76 -8.49
CA VAL A 189 14.36 4.23 -8.88
C VAL A 189 14.74 3.84 -10.30
N ILE A 190 14.24 2.72 -10.82
CA ILE A 190 14.54 2.21 -12.19
C ILE A 190 14.07 3.20 -13.27
N VAL A 191 12.98 3.89 -13.01
CA VAL A 191 12.45 4.93 -13.91
C VAL A 191 12.87 6.34 -13.48
N GLY A 192 13.82 6.46 -12.54
CA GLY A 192 14.36 7.75 -12.08
C GLY A 192 13.45 8.54 -11.16
N ALA A 193 12.52 7.88 -10.46
CA ALA A 193 11.58 8.56 -9.54
C ALA A 193 12.20 8.93 -8.18
N GLY A 194 13.42 8.46 -7.87
CA GLY A 194 14.06 8.69 -6.58
C GLY A 194 13.50 7.82 -5.46
N GLY A 195 13.54 8.34 -4.24
CA GLY A 195 13.10 7.65 -3.03
C GLY A 195 14.18 6.75 -2.43
N LEU A 196 13.87 6.11 -1.31
CA LEU A 196 14.81 5.24 -0.57
C LEU A 196 15.41 4.11 -1.42
N GLY A 197 14.74 3.71 -2.50
CA GLY A 197 15.26 2.78 -3.48
C GLY A 197 16.58 3.22 -4.11
N ARG A 198 16.85 4.54 -4.21
CA ARG A 198 18.13 5.07 -4.72
C ARG A 198 19.31 4.66 -3.84
N ILE A 199 19.12 4.72 -2.52
CA ILE A 199 20.16 4.34 -1.56
C ILE A 199 20.39 2.82 -1.63
N ILE A 200 19.30 2.04 -1.66
CA ILE A 200 19.36 0.58 -1.77
C ILE A 200 20.13 0.17 -3.04
N LEU A 201 19.73 0.72 -4.20
CA LEU A 201 20.33 0.38 -5.47
C LEU A 201 21.79 0.82 -5.56
N ALA A 202 22.15 1.97 -4.98
CA ALA A 202 23.54 2.41 -4.89
C ALA A 202 24.40 1.40 -4.12
N GLY A 203 23.92 0.91 -2.99
CA GLY A 203 24.60 -0.15 -2.21
C GLY A 203 24.75 -1.46 -2.98
N VAL A 204 23.71 -1.89 -3.68
CA VAL A 204 23.71 -3.11 -4.49
C VAL A 204 24.69 -2.99 -5.66
N ASN A 205 24.64 -1.92 -6.42
CA ASN A 205 25.49 -1.70 -7.63
C ASN A 205 26.97 -1.62 -7.25
N ASN A 206 27.30 -1.02 -6.12
CA ASN A 206 28.67 -0.89 -5.65
C ASN A 206 29.12 -2.06 -4.74
N ARG A 207 28.26 -3.07 -4.57
CA ARG A 207 28.53 -4.23 -3.70
C ARG A 207 28.91 -3.87 -2.25
N VAL A 208 28.25 -2.83 -1.72
CA VAL A 208 28.44 -2.36 -0.34
C VAL A 208 27.19 -2.67 0.49
N PRO A 209 27.12 -3.85 1.16
CA PRO A 209 25.90 -4.28 1.87
C PRO A 209 25.42 -3.30 2.93
N LEU A 210 26.33 -2.61 3.61
CA LEU A 210 25.96 -1.62 4.65
C LEU A 210 25.21 -0.42 4.08
N ILE A 211 25.54 0.05 2.87
CA ILE A 211 24.78 1.09 2.18
C ILE A 211 23.40 0.57 1.77
N THR A 212 23.30 -0.69 1.31
CA THR A 212 22.00 -1.32 1.03
C THR A 212 21.13 -1.34 2.28
N LEU A 213 21.71 -1.71 3.44
CA LEU A 213 21.00 -1.71 4.72
C LEU A 213 20.62 -0.29 5.17
N GLN A 214 21.46 0.72 4.91
CA GLN A 214 21.16 2.12 5.22
C GLN A 214 19.90 2.61 4.52
N GLY A 215 19.62 2.14 3.31
CA GLY A 215 18.36 2.43 2.61
C GLY A 215 17.20 1.51 3.01
N ALA A 216 17.47 0.21 3.23
CA ALA A 216 16.43 -0.78 3.51
C ALA A 216 15.85 -0.65 4.93
N ALA A 217 16.66 -0.27 5.93
CA ALA A 217 16.20 -0.14 7.30
C ALA A 217 15.13 0.95 7.48
N PRO A 218 15.24 2.17 6.91
CA PRO A 218 14.16 3.14 6.93
C PRO A 218 12.89 2.65 6.24
N VAL A 219 13.00 1.95 5.10
CA VAL A 219 11.84 1.36 4.40
C VAL A 219 11.08 0.41 5.31
N ALA A 220 11.80 -0.50 5.96
CA ALA A 220 11.21 -1.46 6.91
C ALA A 220 10.57 -0.74 8.11
N ALA A 221 11.24 0.25 8.68
CA ALA A 221 10.71 1.05 9.78
C ALA A 221 9.40 1.76 9.37
N ILE A 222 9.35 2.40 8.21
CA ILE A 222 8.17 3.07 7.67
C ILE A 222 7.02 2.07 7.47
N ALA A 223 7.28 0.92 6.85
CA ALA A 223 6.27 -0.11 6.61
C ALA A 223 5.62 -0.57 7.93
N ILE A 224 6.44 -0.77 8.96
CA ILE A 224 5.99 -1.18 10.29
C ILE A 224 5.15 -0.07 10.94
N VAL A 225 5.63 1.18 10.94
CA VAL A 225 4.91 2.32 11.53
C VAL A 225 3.56 2.50 10.86
N LEU A 226 3.53 2.53 9.52
CA LEU A 226 2.28 2.69 8.77
C LEU A 226 1.32 1.51 9.00
N SER A 227 1.82 0.27 9.02
CA SER A 227 1.00 -0.90 9.34
C SER A 227 0.36 -0.80 10.72
N THR A 228 1.10 -0.29 11.71
CA THR A 228 0.60 -0.13 13.08
C THR A 228 -0.44 0.97 13.18
N ILE A 229 -0.16 2.13 12.58
CA ILE A 229 -1.10 3.26 12.55
C ILE A 229 -2.40 2.84 11.87
N LEU A 230 -2.31 2.23 10.69
CA LEU A 230 -3.50 1.77 9.95
C LEU A 230 -4.24 0.67 10.69
N GLY A 231 -3.55 -0.25 11.37
CA GLY A 231 -4.17 -1.26 12.23
C GLY A 231 -4.92 -0.65 13.41
N TYR A 232 -4.39 0.41 14.01
CA TYR A 232 -5.09 1.14 15.06
C TYR A 232 -6.34 1.87 14.51
N VAL A 233 -6.23 2.51 13.35
CA VAL A 233 -7.37 3.15 12.67
C VAL A 233 -8.44 2.12 12.32
N GLU A 234 -8.06 0.98 11.77
CA GLU A 234 -8.95 -0.16 11.48
C GLU A 234 -9.75 -0.58 12.71
N GLN A 235 -9.08 -0.79 13.86
CA GLN A 235 -9.75 -1.15 15.12
C GLN A 235 -10.71 -0.07 15.63
N ARG A 236 -10.38 1.20 15.46
CA ARG A 236 -11.24 2.31 15.86
C ARG A 236 -12.48 2.44 14.98
N LEU A 237 -12.34 2.20 13.69
CA LEU A 237 -13.43 2.26 12.72
C LEU A 237 -14.32 1.02 12.73
N THR A 238 -13.85 -0.10 13.28
CA THR A 238 -14.63 -1.33 13.41
C THR A 238 -15.79 -1.13 14.40
N PRO A 239 -17.06 -1.38 13.98
CA PRO A 239 -18.23 -1.31 14.86
C PRO A 239 -18.06 -2.20 16.11
N ARG A 240 -18.53 -1.72 17.26
CA ARG A 240 -18.34 -2.42 18.56
C ARG A 240 -18.81 -3.86 18.56
N GLY A 241 -19.90 -4.19 17.85
CA GLY A 241 -20.43 -5.55 17.76
C GLY A 241 -19.63 -6.51 16.86
N MET A 242 -18.65 -6.02 16.10
CA MET A 242 -17.77 -6.82 15.23
C MET A 242 -16.32 -6.86 15.74
N ARG A 243 -16.04 -6.20 16.84
CA ARG A 243 -14.71 -6.28 17.46
C ARG A 243 -14.53 -7.67 18.05
N ILE A 244 -13.75 -8.51 17.39
CA ILE A 244 -13.22 -9.70 18.03
C ILE A 244 -12.30 -9.18 19.13
N GLU A 245 -12.69 -9.36 20.39
CA GLU A 245 -11.76 -9.22 21.50
C GLU A 245 -10.66 -10.25 21.28
N THR A 246 -9.58 -9.82 20.62
CA THR A 246 -8.32 -10.58 20.62
C THR A 246 -7.76 -10.45 22.04
N ALA A 247 -8.33 -11.22 22.94
CA ALA A 247 -7.72 -11.57 24.20
C ALA A 247 -6.50 -12.45 23.89
N PHE A 248 -5.34 -11.80 23.64
CA PHE A 248 -4.02 -12.42 23.70
C PHE A 248 -3.00 -11.37 24.19
#